data_bb9e7254ecd3f78926d248b758c9e87a
#
_entry.id   bb9e7254ecd3f78926d248b758c9e87a
#
_cell.length_a   1.000
_cell.length_b   1.000
_cell.length_c   1.000
_cell.angle_alpha   90.00
_cell.angle_beta   90.00
_cell.angle_gamma   90.00
#
_symmetry.space_group_name_H-M   'P 1'
#
loop_
_entity.id
_entity.type
_entity.pdbx_description
1 polymer ?
#
loop_
_entity_poly.entity_id
_entity_poly.type
_entity_poly.pdbx_seq_one_letter_code
_entity_poly.pdbx_strand_id
1 'polypeptide(L)'
;MNTLKALTGVIAVMVLGGCATVTPVSGQFPPITPRQAQTGAENGKLVRWGGILIQAQPKAQETCFTVMALPLHQDGRPYLGRKKSDEGRFIACAPGFYDPALYAAGRELTFVGTVAGVQMEKIGGYEYPYPRLRAGTVYLWPLEVREPATSTVFINGGWGGGPWG
;
A
#
# COMPACT_ATOMS: atom_id res chain seq x y z
N MET A 1 -36.73 -30.20 52.93
CA MET A 1 -37.21 -28.84 52.63
C MET A 1 -36.00 -27.94 52.57
N ASN A 2 -35.35 -27.78 51.46
CA ASN A 2 -34.30 -26.77 51.25
C ASN A 2 -34.36 -26.35 49.82
N THR A 3 -34.89 -25.16 49.59
CA THR A 3 -34.98 -24.53 48.30
C THR A 3 -33.62 -23.94 47.93
N LEU A 4 -32.93 -24.62 47.04
CA LEU A 4 -31.69 -24.15 46.46
C LEU A 4 -32.04 -23.19 45.29
N LYS A 5 -31.89 -21.89 45.54
CA LYS A 5 -32.04 -20.85 44.52
C LYS A 5 -30.82 -20.85 43.60
N ALA A 6 -30.99 -21.39 42.40
CA ALA A 6 -30.00 -21.29 41.33
C ALA A 6 -30.00 -19.86 40.79
N LEU A 7 -28.93 -19.10 41.04
CA LEU A 7 -28.67 -17.80 40.42
C LEU A 7 -28.07 -18.07 39.03
N THR A 8 -28.88 -17.96 38.02
CA THR A 8 -28.41 -18.03 36.62
C THR A 8 -27.85 -16.66 36.23
N GLY A 9 -26.52 -16.55 36.30
CA GLY A 9 -25.81 -15.37 35.80
C GLY A 9 -25.77 -15.39 34.26
N VAL A 10 -26.50 -14.50 33.62
CA VAL A 10 -26.42 -14.24 32.18
C VAL A 10 -25.17 -13.38 31.92
N ILE A 11 -24.11 -14.00 31.42
CA ILE A 11 -22.94 -13.27 30.94
C ILE A 11 -23.27 -12.77 29.54
N ALA A 12 -23.59 -11.49 29.42
CA ALA A 12 -23.72 -10.80 28.14
C ALA A 12 -22.32 -10.56 27.54
N VAL A 13 -21.92 -11.41 26.62
CA VAL A 13 -20.70 -11.20 25.82
C VAL A 13 -21.00 -10.09 24.83
N MET A 14 -20.53 -8.88 25.10
CA MET A 14 -20.50 -7.78 24.13
C MET A 14 -19.43 -8.10 23.06
N VAL A 15 -19.88 -8.57 21.90
CA VAL A 15 -19.05 -8.68 20.70
C VAL A 15 -18.87 -7.26 20.15
N LEU A 16 -17.76 -6.62 20.48
CA LEU A 16 -17.32 -5.40 19.80
C LEU A 16 -16.90 -5.78 18.39
N GLY A 17 -17.83 -5.73 17.45
CA GLY A 17 -17.55 -5.84 16.01
C GLY A 17 -16.74 -4.62 15.57
N GLY A 18 -15.42 -4.68 15.62
CA GLY A 18 -14.55 -3.70 14.98
C GLY A 18 -14.76 -3.78 13.47
N CYS A 19 -15.26 -2.70 12.86
CA CYS A 19 -15.27 -2.54 11.41
C CYS A 19 -13.82 -2.43 10.92
N ALA A 20 -13.17 -3.54 10.62
CA ALA A 20 -11.91 -3.54 9.91
C ALA A 20 -12.20 -3.12 8.46
N THR A 21 -11.68 -1.99 8.03
CA THR A 21 -11.76 -1.56 6.63
C THR A 21 -10.88 -2.49 5.80
N VAL A 22 -11.50 -3.43 5.11
CA VAL A 22 -10.80 -4.41 4.27
C VAL A 22 -10.56 -3.76 2.91
N THR A 23 -9.29 -3.54 2.56
CA THR A 23 -8.93 -3.07 1.21
C THR A 23 -8.96 -4.23 0.21
N PRO A 24 -9.21 -3.98 -1.10
CA PRO A 24 -9.21 -5.02 -2.13
C PRO A 24 -7.88 -5.79 -2.26
N VAL A 25 -6.81 -5.25 -1.68
CA VAL A 25 -5.46 -5.83 -1.68
C VAL A 25 -5.09 -6.46 -0.33
N SER A 26 -6.06 -6.58 0.60
CA SER A 26 -5.87 -7.27 1.87
C SER A 26 -5.71 -8.77 1.66
N GLY A 27 -5.10 -9.44 2.63
CA GLY A 27 -4.94 -10.89 2.63
C GLY A 27 -3.51 -11.33 2.89
N GLN A 28 -3.32 -12.64 2.91
CA GLN A 28 -2.00 -13.26 3.06
C GLN A 28 -1.47 -13.68 1.69
N PHE A 29 -0.26 -13.28 1.38
CA PHE A 29 0.43 -13.58 0.14
C PHE A 29 1.84 -14.10 0.43
N PRO A 30 2.39 -14.93 -0.45
CA PRO A 30 3.79 -15.35 -0.33
C PRO A 30 4.70 -14.11 -0.29
N PRO A 31 5.75 -14.09 0.57
CA PRO A 31 6.68 -12.97 0.69
C PRO A 31 7.71 -12.95 -0.46
N ILE A 32 7.22 -13.04 -1.70
CA ILE A 32 8.03 -13.03 -2.92
C ILE A 32 8.15 -11.59 -3.38
N THR A 33 9.38 -11.10 -3.47
CA THR A 33 9.66 -9.75 -3.97
C THR A 33 9.82 -9.72 -5.49
N PRO A 34 9.60 -8.56 -6.14
CA PRO A 34 9.92 -8.41 -7.56
C PRO A 34 11.39 -8.73 -7.87
N ARG A 35 12.31 -8.38 -6.98
CA ARG A 35 13.73 -8.71 -7.15
C ARG A 35 13.98 -10.23 -7.24
N GLN A 36 13.33 -11.01 -6.41
CA GLN A 36 13.43 -12.48 -6.47
C GLN A 36 12.84 -13.03 -7.77
N ALA A 37 11.76 -12.42 -8.26
CA ALA A 37 11.10 -12.83 -9.48
C ALA A 37 11.87 -12.50 -10.78
N GLN A 38 12.93 -11.70 -10.72
CA GLN A 38 13.80 -11.38 -11.87
C GLN A 38 14.45 -12.62 -12.51
N THR A 39 14.60 -13.69 -11.75
CA THR A 39 15.16 -14.95 -12.28
C THR A 39 14.16 -15.75 -13.10
N GLY A 40 12.87 -15.40 -13.08
CA GLY A 40 11.79 -16.17 -13.72
C GLY A 40 11.32 -17.38 -12.94
N ALA A 41 11.96 -17.74 -11.83
CA ALA A 41 11.61 -18.92 -11.01
C ALA A 41 10.22 -18.80 -10.34
N GLU A 42 9.69 -17.58 -10.22
CA GLU A 42 8.43 -17.31 -9.53
C GLU A 42 7.22 -17.23 -10.48
N ASN A 43 7.39 -17.61 -11.75
CA ASN A 43 6.30 -17.60 -12.73
C ASN A 43 5.12 -18.46 -12.28
N GLY A 44 3.90 -17.95 -12.53
CA GLY A 44 2.65 -18.61 -12.16
C GLY A 44 2.22 -18.40 -10.72
N LYS A 45 3.05 -17.81 -9.87
CA LYS A 45 2.69 -17.57 -8.47
C LYS A 45 1.82 -16.33 -8.31
N LEU A 46 0.79 -16.45 -7.46
CA LEU A 46 -0.03 -15.33 -7.04
C LEU A 46 0.73 -14.53 -5.98
N VAL A 47 0.88 -13.24 -6.22
CA VAL A 47 1.64 -12.33 -5.34
C VAL A 47 0.91 -11.02 -5.12
N ARG A 48 1.30 -10.30 -4.07
CA ARG A 48 0.92 -8.91 -3.84
C ARG A 48 2.16 -8.04 -3.87
N TRP A 49 2.23 -7.16 -4.87
CA TRP A 49 3.32 -6.20 -5.04
C TRP A 49 2.79 -4.78 -5.06
N GLY A 50 3.56 -3.86 -4.54
CA GLY A 50 3.20 -2.44 -4.59
C GLY A 50 4.43 -1.56 -4.52
N GLY A 51 4.21 -0.27 -4.66
CA GLY A 51 5.28 0.71 -4.65
C GLY A 51 4.85 2.05 -5.24
N ILE A 52 5.83 2.77 -5.76
CA ILE A 52 5.64 4.09 -6.38
C ILE A 52 5.56 3.92 -7.90
N LEU A 53 4.49 4.45 -8.46
CA LEU A 53 4.28 4.48 -9.91
C LEU A 53 5.35 5.34 -10.59
N ILE A 54 6.03 4.77 -11.58
CA ILE A 54 6.95 5.47 -12.46
C ILE A 54 6.19 5.95 -13.69
N GLN A 55 5.39 5.06 -14.29
CA GLN A 55 4.64 5.36 -15.50
C GLN A 55 3.43 4.45 -15.65
N ALA A 56 2.32 4.98 -16.15
CA ALA A 56 1.17 4.22 -16.64
C ALA A 56 1.10 4.35 -18.16
N GLN A 57 0.99 3.23 -18.87
CA GLN A 57 0.91 3.15 -20.33
C GLN A 57 -0.38 2.44 -20.74
N PRO A 58 -1.45 3.16 -21.10
CA PRO A 58 -2.62 2.57 -21.70
C PRO A 58 -2.28 1.96 -23.07
N LYS A 59 -2.79 0.76 -23.30
CA LYS A 59 -2.76 0.03 -24.58
C LYS A 59 -4.19 -0.23 -25.04
N ALA A 60 -4.36 -0.89 -26.16
CA ALA A 60 -5.69 -1.12 -26.76
C ALA A 60 -6.68 -1.84 -25.82
N GLN A 61 -6.21 -2.80 -24.98
CA GLN A 61 -7.08 -3.63 -24.14
C GLN A 61 -6.65 -3.68 -22.67
N GLU A 62 -5.49 -3.14 -22.34
CA GLU A 62 -4.92 -3.16 -21.00
C GLU A 62 -4.15 -1.87 -20.72
N THR A 63 -3.88 -1.61 -19.46
CA THR A 63 -2.91 -0.60 -19.05
C THR A 63 -1.77 -1.28 -18.32
N CYS A 64 -0.53 -0.98 -18.72
CA CYS A 64 0.66 -1.46 -18.05
C CYS A 64 1.29 -0.36 -17.18
N PHE A 65 1.66 -0.73 -15.97
CA PHE A 65 2.23 0.16 -14.96
C PHE A 65 3.67 -0.26 -14.69
N THR A 66 4.59 0.67 -14.86
CA THR A 66 5.98 0.49 -14.40
C THR A 66 6.10 1.03 -12.99
N VAL A 67 6.53 0.20 -12.05
CA VAL A 67 6.50 0.48 -10.62
C VAL A 67 7.87 0.25 -10.00
N MET A 68 8.30 1.18 -9.16
CA MET A 68 9.39 0.99 -8.23
C MET A 68 8.83 0.30 -6.98
N ALA A 69 9.20 -0.95 -6.78
CA ALA A 69 8.67 -1.76 -5.69
C ALA A 69 9.14 -1.27 -4.32
N LEU A 70 8.25 -1.35 -3.35
CA LEU A 70 8.52 -1.07 -1.94
C LEU A 70 7.98 -2.20 -1.07
N PRO A 71 8.54 -2.41 0.13
CA PRO A 71 7.90 -3.24 1.15
C PRO A 71 6.49 -2.75 1.43
N LEU A 72 5.63 -3.67 1.82
CA LEU A 72 4.23 -3.36 2.11
C LEU A 72 3.95 -3.49 3.60
N HIS A 73 3.08 -2.61 4.11
CA HIS A 73 2.41 -2.79 5.38
C HIS A 73 1.45 -4.00 5.33
N GLN A 74 0.91 -4.40 6.47
CA GLN A 74 -0.03 -5.53 6.56
C GLN A 74 -1.31 -5.31 5.73
N ASP A 75 -1.79 -4.07 5.66
CA ASP A 75 -2.94 -3.66 4.85
C ASP A 75 -2.65 -3.62 3.34
N GLY A 76 -1.38 -3.77 2.96
CA GLY A 76 -0.91 -3.75 1.58
C GLY A 76 -0.41 -2.38 1.10
N ARG A 77 -0.42 -1.34 1.92
CA ARG A 77 0.09 -0.02 1.54
C ARG A 77 1.61 -0.03 1.41
N PRO A 78 2.19 0.60 0.37
CA PRO A 78 3.64 0.77 0.26
C PRO A 78 4.25 1.52 1.44
N TYR A 79 5.36 1.01 1.96
CA TYR A 79 6.07 1.62 3.07
C TYR A 79 7.06 2.67 2.57
N LEU A 80 6.78 3.94 2.85
CA LEU A 80 7.61 5.08 2.43
C LEU A 80 8.72 5.44 3.43
N GLY A 81 9.05 4.58 4.37
CA GLY A 81 10.06 4.82 5.40
C GLY A 81 11.46 5.10 4.86
N ARG A 82 12.32 5.63 5.71
CA ARG A 82 13.71 6.02 5.36
C ARG A 82 14.58 4.83 4.94
N LYS A 83 14.26 3.64 5.35
CA LYS A 83 14.98 2.41 4.98
C LYS A 83 14.48 1.94 3.62
N LYS A 84 15.10 2.44 2.56
CA LYS A 84 14.85 1.94 1.20
C LYS A 84 15.40 0.52 1.11
N SER A 85 14.53 -0.47 1.18
CA SER A 85 14.88 -1.81 0.71
C SER A 85 14.82 -1.78 -0.82
N ASP A 86 15.80 -2.38 -1.46
CA ASP A 86 15.81 -2.52 -2.91
C ASP A 86 14.97 -3.73 -3.30
N GLU A 87 13.66 -3.53 -3.40
CA GLU A 87 12.71 -4.53 -3.85
C GLU A 87 12.69 -4.69 -5.39
N GLY A 88 13.46 -3.84 -6.10
CA GLY A 88 13.53 -3.82 -7.55
C GLY A 88 12.39 -3.05 -8.21
N ARG A 89 12.21 -3.29 -9.50
CA ARG A 89 11.10 -2.74 -10.29
C ARG A 89 10.33 -3.87 -10.95
N PHE A 90 9.06 -3.63 -11.26
CA PHE A 90 8.21 -4.57 -11.98
C PHE A 90 7.26 -3.85 -12.93
N ILE A 91 6.69 -4.59 -13.87
CA ILE A 91 5.63 -4.13 -14.76
C ILE A 91 4.36 -4.91 -14.42
N ALA A 92 3.32 -4.22 -13.99
CA ALA A 92 1.99 -4.79 -13.79
C ALA A 92 1.07 -4.37 -14.93
N CYS A 93 0.45 -5.34 -15.62
CA CYS A 93 -0.55 -5.05 -16.65
C CYS A 93 -1.92 -5.53 -16.19
N ALA A 94 -2.92 -4.66 -16.25
CA ALA A 94 -4.30 -4.94 -15.87
C ALA A 94 -5.23 -4.66 -17.06
N PRO A 95 -6.29 -5.48 -17.24
CA PRO A 95 -7.29 -5.24 -18.28
C PRO A 95 -7.98 -3.89 -18.13
N GLY A 96 -8.26 -3.23 -19.24
CA GLY A 96 -9.02 -1.97 -19.28
C GLY A 96 -8.14 -0.72 -19.30
N PHE A 97 -8.83 0.40 -19.29
CA PHE A 97 -8.22 1.73 -19.35
C PHE A 97 -8.12 2.33 -17.95
N TYR A 98 -6.91 2.69 -17.57
CA TYR A 98 -6.61 3.45 -16.36
C TYR A 98 -6.02 4.80 -16.78
N ASP A 99 -6.72 5.88 -16.44
CA ASP A 99 -6.36 7.23 -16.88
C ASP A 99 -5.01 7.65 -16.28
N PRO A 100 -3.99 7.97 -17.10
CA PRO A 100 -2.68 8.43 -16.61
C PRO A 100 -2.74 9.73 -15.80
N ALA A 101 -3.79 10.53 -15.91
CA ALA A 101 -3.98 11.71 -15.08
C ALA A 101 -4.28 11.36 -13.61
N LEU A 102 -4.98 10.24 -13.38
CA LEU A 102 -5.24 9.71 -12.04
C LEU A 102 -4.09 8.81 -11.56
N TYR A 103 -3.60 7.96 -12.47
CA TYR A 103 -2.48 7.05 -12.25
C TYR A 103 -1.18 7.73 -12.69
N ALA A 104 -0.89 8.87 -12.04
CA ALA A 104 0.27 9.69 -12.34
C ALA A 104 1.54 9.17 -11.67
N ALA A 105 2.71 9.51 -12.21
CA ALA A 105 3.98 9.20 -11.57
C ALA A 105 4.03 9.74 -10.12
N GLY A 106 4.64 8.97 -9.22
CA GLY A 106 4.74 9.29 -7.80
C GLY A 106 3.56 8.79 -6.94
N ARG A 107 2.47 8.27 -7.54
CA ARG A 107 1.35 7.70 -6.79
C ARG A 107 1.70 6.33 -6.21
N GLU A 108 1.11 6.03 -5.06
CA GLU A 108 1.23 4.73 -4.41
C GLU A 108 0.18 3.77 -4.98
N LEU A 109 0.64 2.60 -5.44
CA LEU A 109 -0.24 1.53 -5.91
C LEU A 109 0.13 0.19 -5.28
N THR A 110 -0.88 -0.66 -5.19
CA THR A 110 -0.69 -2.07 -4.85
C THR A 110 -1.50 -2.93 -5.82
N PHE A 111 -0.88 -4.02 -6.23
CA PHE A 111 -1.41 -4.96 -7.20
C PHE A 111 -1.48 -6.35 -6.58
N VAL A 112 -2.53 -7.09 -6.90
CA VAL A 112 -2.61 -8.54 -6.68
C VAL A 112 -2.73 -9.20 -8.04
N GLY A 113 -1.87 -10.17 -8.31
CA GLY A 113 -1.86 -10.83 -9.60
C GLY A 113 -0.88 -11.99 -9.68
N THR A 114 -0.77 -12.54 -10.86
CA THR A 114 0.09 -13.70 -11.15
C THR A 114 1.36 -13.25 -11.87
N VAL A 115 2.50 -13.74 -11.42
CA VAL A 115 3.78 -13.51 -12.09
C VAL A 115 3.76 -14.16 -13.48
N ALA A 116 4.07 -13.38 -14.51
CA ALA A 116 3.90 -13.76 -15.92
C ALA A 116 5.18 -13.55 -16.75
N GLY A 117 6.31 -13.99 -16.23
CA GLY A 117 7.59 -13.90 -16.91
C GLY A 117 8.41 -12.67 -16.58
N VAL A 118 9.48 -12.48 -17.32
CA VAL A 118 10.43 -11.38 -17.20
C VAL A 118 10.58 -10.71 -18.56
N GLN A 119 10.57 -9.39 -18.57
CA GLN A 119 10.75 -8.57 -19.77
C GLN A 119 12.02 -7.72 -19.60
N MET A 120 12.93 -7.79 -20.59
CA MET A 120 14.09 -6.92 -20.60
C MET A 120 13.70 -5.55 -21.13
N GLU A 121 13.94 -4.50 -20.36
CA GLU A 121 13.78 -3.11 -20.80
C GLU A 121 14.97 -2.26 -20.33
N LYS A 122 15.21 -1.14 -21.02
CA LYS A 122 16.31 -0.25 -20.69
C LYS A 122 15.92 0.79 -19.64
N ILE A 123 16.79 0.97 -18.66
CA ILE A 123 16.79 2.13 -17.76
C ILE A 123 18.03 2.95 -18.13
N GLY A 124 17.85 4.00 -18.93
CA GLY A 124 18.97 4.65 -19.59
C GLY A 124 19.70 3.69 -20.50
N GLY A 125 21.00 3.49 -20.29
CA GLY A 125 21.81 2.51 -21.03
C GLY A 125 21.85 1.10 -20.42
N TYR A 126 21.20 0.88 -19.27
CA TYR A 126 21.26 -0.38 -18.56
C TYR A 126 20.05 -1.27 -18.90
N GLU A 127 20.32 -2.52 -19.29
CA GLU A 127 19.26 -3.53 -19.48
C GLU A 127 18.82 -4.09 -18.14
N TYR A 128 17.53 -3.89 -17.83
CA TYR A 128 16.95 -4.28 -16.55
C TYR A 128 15.88 -5.36 -16.73
N PRO A 129 15.99 -6.50 -16.00
CA PRO A 129 14.98 -7.55 -16.03
C PRO A 129 13.77 -7.14 -15.21
N TYR A 130 12.67 -6.76 -15.88
CA TYR A 130 11.41 -6.45 -15.24
C TYR A 130 10.56 -7.71 -15.09
N PRO A 131 10.30 -8.21 -13.87
CA PRO A 131 9.25 -9.19 -13.67
C PRO A 131 7.91 -8.61 -14.11
N ARG A 132 7.14 -9.40 -14.84
CA ARG A 132 5.79 -9.02 -15.27
C ARG A 132 4.76 -9.60 -14.33
N LEU A 133 3.75 -8.80 -13.99
CA LEU A 133 2.60 -9.19 -13.21
C LEU A 133 1.35 -9.03 -14.07
N ARG A 134 0.58 -10.11 -14.24
CA ARG A 134 -0.80 -10.02 -14.73
C ARG A 134 -1.67 -9.67 -13.55
N ALA A 135 -2.03 -8.40 -13.44
CA ALA A 135 -2.78 -7.88 -12.31
C ALA A 135 -4.28 -8.14 -12.49
N GLY A 136 -4.87 -8.82 -11.52
CA GLY A 136 -6.33 -8.94 -11.38
C GLY A 136 -6.92 -7.82 -10.52
N THR A 137 -6.12 -7.26 -9.61
CA THR A 137 -6.52 -6.15 -8.76
C THR A 137 -5.49 -5.04 -8.85
N VAL A 138 -5.95 -3.82 -9.03
CA VAL A 138 -5.16 -2.58 -8.98
C VAL A 138 -5.77 -1.67 -7.93
N TYR A 139 -5.00 -1.28 -6.93
CA TYR A 139 -5.46 -0.40 -5.89
C TYR A 139 -4.60 0.86 -5.83
N LEU A 140 -5.22 2.00 -6.09
CA LEU A 140 -4.61 3.33 -5.99
C LEU A 140 -4.87 3.88 -4.60
N TRP A 141 -3.81 4.09 -3.83
CA TRP A 141 -3.93 4.62 -2.48
C TRP A 141 -4.34 6.09 -2.50
N PRO A 142 -5.24 6.50 -1.59
CA PRO A 142 -5.57 7.91 -1.42
C PRO A 142 -4.32 8.73 -1.12
N LEU A 143 -4.27 9.95 -1.66
CA LEU A 143 -3.25 10.92 -1.27
C LEU A 143 -3.43 11.25 0.22
N GLU A 144 -2.36 11.16 1.00
CA GLU A 144 -2.38 11.68 2.35
C GLU A 144 -2.44 13.20 2.28
N VAL A 145 -3.56 13.76 2.66
CA VAL A 145 -3.66 15.19 2.92
C VAL A 145 -2.86 15.44 4.21
N ARG A 146 -1.62 15.89 4.08
CA ARG A 146 -0.90 16.43 5.24
C ARG A 146 -1.63 17.69 5.63
N GLU A 147 -2.43 17.62 6.69
CA GLU A 147 -2.89 18.84 7.35
C GLU A 147 -1.64 19.63 7.75
N PRO A 148 -1.56 20.91 7.38
CA PRO A 148 -0.45 21.74 7.84
C PRO A 148 -0.46 21.68 9.36
N ALA A 149 0.68 21.30 9.97
CA ALA A 149 0.83 21.32 11.41
C ALA A 149 0.45 22.72 11.88
N THR A 150 -0.70 22.83 12.54
CA THR A 150 -1.14 24.06 13.15
C THR A 150 -0.15 24.33 14.28
N SER A 151 0.87 25.14 14.01
CA SER A 151 1.78 25.64 15.03
C SER A 151 0.93 26.51 15.96
N THR A 152 0.48 25.93 17.06
CA THR A 152 -0.12 26.69 18.15
C THR A 152 1.01 27.55 18.72
N VAL A 153 1.15 28.75 18.24
CA VAL A 153 2.01 29.75 18.84
C VAL A 153 1.38 30.09 20.19
N PHE A 154 1.87 29.48 21.26
CA PHE A 154 1.58 29.95 22.58
C PHE A 154 2.24 31.32 22.75
N ILE A 155 1.47 32.38 22.51
CA ILE A 155 1.85 33.73 22.92
C ILE A 155 1.72 33.72 24.43
N ASN A 156 2.85 33.46 25.11
CA ASN A 156 2.95 33.64 26.54
C ASN A 156 2.98 35.14 26.82
N GLY A 157 1.78 35.73 26.91
CA GLY A 157 1.60 37.14 27.31
C GLY A 157 1.94 37.28 28.78
N GLY A 158 3.22 37.47 29.07
CA GLY A 158 3.67 37.91 30.39
C GLY A 158 3.22 39.34 30.62
N TRP A 159 2.17 39.53 31.39
CA TRP A 159 1.82 40.80 32.01
C TRP A 159 2.72 40.97 33.22
N GLY A 160 3.85 41.61 33.02
CA GLY A 160 4.70 42.15 34.07
C GLY A 160 4.31 43.60 34.37
N GLY A 161 3.29 43.81 35.15
CA GLY A 161 3.05 45.09 35.80
C GLY A 161 3.96 45.23 37.02
N GLY A 162 4.93 46.15 36.95
CA GLY A 162 5.64 46.64 38.11
C GLY A 162 5.35 48.13 38.29
N PRO A 163 4.80 48.55 39.44
CA PRO A 163 4.69 49.98 39.78
C PRO A 163 5.99 50.44 40.44
N TRP A 164 6.27 51.73 40.35
CA TRP A 164 7.31 52.58 40.98
C TRP A 164 8.14 53.27 39.94
N GLY A 165 8.19 54.59 39.87
CA GLY A 165 8.04 55.73 40.76
C GLY A 165 8.06 57.02 39.95
#